data_0c698194638ecb8d1190b4bad6c177ac
#
_entry.id   0c698194638ecb8d1190b4bad6c177ac
#
_cell.length_a   1.000
_cell.length_b   1.000
_cell.length_c   1.000
_cell.angle_alpha   90.00
_cell.angle_beta   90.00
_cell.angle_gamma   90.00
#
_symmetry.space_group_name_H-M   'P 1'
#
loop_
_entity.id
_entity.type
_entity.pdbx_description
1 polymer ?
#
loop_
_entity_poly.entity_id
_entity_poly.type
_entity_poly.pdbx_seq_one_letter_code
_entity_poly.pdbx_strand_id
1 'polypeptide(L)'
;MADKLSWPFFEDHHRKLGADLARWAAATLPALVDHHDVDDSCRRLVRALGEAGWLRTVVPASYGGLTPTFDVRTLCLVRETLAYECGLADFSFAMQGLGTGPITLFGSPELKRMYLPRVARGEPAPGEGCRAWAPMDQ
;
A
#
# COMPACT_ATOMS: atom_id res chain seq x y z
N MET A 1 14.95 -20.53 -4.97
CA MET A 1 15.03 -19.06 -5.05
C MET A 1 16.08 -18.61 -4.05
N ALA A 2 17.14 -17.93 -4.49
CA ALA A 2 18.18 -17.47 -3.55
C ALA A 2 17.48 -16.58 -2.50
N ASP A 3 17.83 -16.77 -1.23
CA ASP A 3 17.29 -15.95 -0.16
C ASP A 3 17.89 -14.53 -0.26
N LYS A 4 17.27 -13.71 -1.10
CA LYS A 4 17.67 -12.30 -1.31
C LYS A 4 17.67 -11.49 -0.01
N LEU A 5 16.86 -11.88 0.97
CA LEU A 5 16.80 -11.22 2.26
C LEU A 5 18.05 -11.47 3.12
N SER A 6 18.89 -12.46 2.74
CA SER A 6 20.22 -12.65 3.34
C SER A 6 21.26 -11.64 2.86
N TRP A 7 20.96 -10.85 1.83
CA TRP A 7 21.89 -9.86 1.29
C TRP A 7 22.11 -8.70 2.30
N PRO A 8 23.29 -8.08 2.29
CA PRO A 8 23.66 -7.05 3.28
C PRO A 8 22.84 -5.75 3.16
N PHE A 9 22.03 -5.62 2.10
CA PHE A 9 21.12 -4.47 1.90
C PHE A 9 19.88 -4.52 2.78
N PHE A 10 19.53 -5.69 3.33
CA PHE A 10 18.35 -5.88 4.14
C PHE A 10 18.72 -6.05 5.61
N GLU A 11 18.04 -5.30 6.44
CA GLU A 11 18.13 -5.32 7.89
C GLU A 11 17.08 -6.28 8.49
N ASP A 12 17.17 -6.59 9.77
CA ASP A 12 16.26 -7.56 10.42
C ASP A 12 14.79 -7.15 10.34
N HIS A 13 14.52 -5.84 10.40
CA HIS A 13 13.14 -5.35 10.24
C HIS A 13 12.57 -5.60 8.83
N HIS A 14 13.39 -5.56 7.76
CA HIS A 14 12.96 -5.94 6.42
C HIS A 14 12.65 -7.43 6.32
N ARG A 15 13.50 -8.27 6.93
CA ARG A 15 13.28 -9.73 6.96
C ARG A 15 11.98 -10.08 7.66
N LYS A 16 11.75 -9.46 8.83
CA LYS A 16 10.52 -9.65 9.59
C LYS A 16 9.30 -9.18 8.79
N LEU A 17 9.34 -7.97 8.23
CA LEU A 17 8.25 -7.40 7.44
C LEU A 17 7.91 -8.29 6.24
N GLY A 18 8.91 -8.74 5.49
CA GLY A 18 8.70 -9.63 4.34
C GLY A 18 8.04 -10.96 4.72
N ALA A 19 8.50 -11.58 5.83
CA ALA A 19 7.91 -12.83 6.30
C ALA A 19 6.48 -12.65 6.82
N ASP A 20 6.20 -11.58 7.54
CA ASP A 20 4.87 -11.27 8.07
C ASP A 20 3.88 -10.95 6.93
N LEU A 21 4.33 -10.14 5.95
CA LEU A 21 3.52 -9.80 4.78
C LEU A 21 3.21 -11.03 3.91
N ALA A 22 4.20 -11.89 3.65
CA ALA A 22 3.98 -13.09 2.85
C ALA A 22 2.92 -14.01 3.48
N ARG A 23 2.98 -14.22 4.80
CA ARG A 23 1.95 -15.01 5.51
C ARG A 23 0.58 -14.37 5.43
N TRP A 24 0.49 -13.06 5.64
CA TRP A 24 -0.77 -12.33 5.56
C TRP A 24 -1.34 -12.38 4.14
N ALA A 25 -0.51 -12.13 3.12
CA ALA A 25 -0.92 -12.10 1.73
C ALA A 25 -1.49 -13.46 1.27
N ALA A 26 -0.77 -14.55 1.54
CA ALA A 26 -1.22 -15.90 1.20
C ALA A 26 -2.54 -16.28 1.89
N ALA A 27 -2.76 -15.84 3.13
CA ALA A 27 -3.97 -16.14 3.87
C ALA A 27 -5.17 -15.27 3.48
N THR A 28 -4.95 -14.03 3.04
CA THR A 28 -5.99 -12.99 2.95
C THR A 28 -6.37 -12.67 1.49
N LEU A 29 -5.39 -12.53 0.60
CA LEU A 29 -5.64 -12.02 -0.75
C LEU A 29 -6.56 -12.87 -1.61
N PRO A 30 -6.50 -14.22 -1.58
CA PRO A 30 -7.36 -15.05 -2.43
C PRO A 30 -8.85 -14.81 -2.24
N ALA A 31 -9.28 -14.45 -1.02
CA ALA A 31 -10.69 -14.19 -0.72
C ALA A 31 -11.17 -12.78 -1.13
N LEU A 32 -10.26 -11.89 -1.49
CA LEU A 32 -10.57 -10.48 -1.77
C LEU A 32 -10.71 -10.17 -3.26
N VAL A 33 -10.30 -11.08 -4.13
CA VAL A 33 -10.25 -10.83 -5.58
C VAL A 33 -11.41 -11.54 -6.27
N ASP A 34 -12.20 -10.75 -6.98
CA ASP A 34 -13.18 -11.22 -7.96
C ASP A 34 -12.78 -10.67 -9.32
N HIS A 35 -12.43 -11.55 -10.24
CA HIS A 35 -12.00 -11.17 -11.60
C HIS A 35 -13.14 -10.58 -12.46
N HIS A 36 -14.39 -10.74 -12.03
CA HIS A 36 -15.56 -10.17 -12.68
C HIS A 36 -15.92 -8.76 -12.16
N ASP A 37 -15.40 -8.40 -10.98
CA ASP A 37 -15.56 -7.07 -10.38
C ASP A 37 -14.23 -6.56 -9.84
N VAL A 38 -13.41 -6.03 -10.76
CA VAL A 38 -12.07 -5.53 -10.45
C VAL A 38 -12.13 -4.29 -9.56
N ASP A 39 -13.11 -3.41 -9.77
CA ASP A 39 -13.24 -2.17 -9.01
C ASP A 39 -13.55 -2.44 -7.53
N ASP A 40 -14.50 -3.34 -7.25
CA ASP A 40 -14.81 -3.71 -5.89
C ASP A 40 -13.65 -4.50 -5.25
N SER A 41 -12.99 -5.36 -6.02
CA SER A 41 -11.77 -6.04 -5.58
C SER A 41 -10.68 -5.03 -5.15
N CYS A 42 -10.42 -3.99 -5.94
CA CYS A 42 -9.47 -2.94 -5.57
C CYS A 42 -9.85 -2.24 -4.28
N ARG A 43 -11.14 -1.90 -4.09
CA ARG A 43 -11.62 -1.27 -2.84
C ARG A 43 -11.42 -2.16 -1.62
N ARG A 44 -11.73 -3.46 -1.76
CA ARG A 44 -11.51 -4.47 -0.70
C ARG A 44 -10.03 -4.62 -0.38
N LEU A 45 -9.17 -4.69 -1.40
CA LEU A 45 -7.72 -4.80 -1.25
C LEU A 45 -7.13 -3.59 -0.53
N VAL A 46 -7.47 -2.35 -0.93
CA VAL A 46 -6.99 -1.13 -0.27
C VAL A 46 -7.42 -1.10 1.19
N ARG A 47 -8.68 -1.44 1.48
CA ARG A 47 -9.18 -1.51 2.86
C ARG A 47 -8.40 -2.53 3.68
N ALA A 48 -8.27 -3.76 3.18
CA ALA A 48 -7.55 -4.83 3.88
C ALA A 48 -6.06 -4.50 4.11
N LEU A 49 -5.39 -3.88 3.12
CA LEU A 49 -4.01 -3.40 3.25
C LEU A 49 -3.89 -2.31 4.32
N GLY A 50 -4.87 -1.41 4.42
CA GLY A 50 -4.91 -0.37 5.44
C GLY A 50 -5.18 -0.94 6.84
N GLU A 51 -6.18 -1.79 7.00
CA GLU A 51 -6.55 -2.44 8.26
C GLU A 51 -5.40 -3.29 8.81
N ALA A 52 -4.69 -4.02 7.94
CA ALA A 52 -3.51 -4.78 8.31
C ALA A 52 -2.25 -3.92 8.55
N GLY A 53 -2.30 -2.63 8.24
CA GLY A 53 -1.22 -1.68 8.46
C GLY A 53 -0.14 -1.65 7.38
N TRP A 54 -0.30 -2.37 6.26
CA TRP A 54 0.70 -2.40 5.19
C TRP A 54 0.81 -1.06 4.44
N LEU A 55 -0.27 -0.29 4.34
CA LEU A 55 -0.25 1.06 3.76
C LEU A 55 0.52 2.09 4.61
N ARG A 56 0.85 1.78 5.85
CA ARG A 56 1.71 2.64 6.67
C ARG A 56 3.15 2.73 6.15
N THR A 57 3.54 1.82 5.26
CA THR A 57 4.86 1.86 4.59
C THR A 57 4.98 2.96 3.53
N VAL A 58 3.85 3.45 3.00
CA VAL A 58 3.80 4.53 1.99
C VAL A 58 3.50 5.92 2.58
N VAL A 59 3.52 6.03 3.91
CA VAL A 59 3.20 7.28 4.63
C VAL A 59 4.28 7.55 5.67
N PRO A 60 4.74 8.80 5.86
CA PRO A 60 5.68 9.16 6.92
C PRO A 60 5.09 8.96 8.32
N ALA A 61 5.96 8.66 9.30
CA ALA A 61 5.57 8.42 10.69
C ALA A 61 4.79 9.59 11.31
N SER A 62 5.12 10.83 10.95
CA SER A 62 4.40 12.04 11.40
C SER A 62 2.93 12.08 11.00
N TYR A 63 2.52 11.24 10.05
CA TYR A 63 1.15 11.12 9.56
C TYR A 63 0.56 9.71 9.72
N GLY A 64 1.13 8.91 10.62
CA GLY A 64 0.64 7.56 10.94
C GLY A 64 1.36 6.42 10.21
N GLY A 65 2.43 6.71 9.47
CA GLY A 65 3.28 5.72 8.82
C GLY A 65 4.22 4.99 9.75
N LEU A 66 5.10 4.16 9.18
CA LEU A 66 6.06 3.34 9.93
C LEU A 66 7.41 4.03 10.11
N THR A 67 7.88 4.78 9.12
CA THR A 67 9.23 5.35 9.09
C THR A 67 9.17 6.87 8.93
N PRO A 68 10.17 7.61 9.45
CA PRO A 68 10.20 9.07 9.30
C PRO A 68 10.21 9.54 7.84
N THR A 69 10.88 8.78 6.98
CA THR A 69 10.99 9.02 5.53
C THR A 69 10.70 7.74 4.77
N PHE A 70 10.51 7.83 3.45
CA PHE A 70 10.35 6.64 2.62
C PHE A 70 11.60 5.76 2.67
N ASP A 71 11.40 4.51 3.01
CA ASP A 71 12.41 3.46 2.83
C ASP A 71 12.09 2.70 1.54
N VAL A 72 12.86 3.00 0.50
CA VAL A 72 12.67 2.39 -0.83
C VAL A 72 12.83 0.87 -0.79
N ARG A 73 13.70 0.34 0.07
CA ARG A 73 13.89 -1.11 0.23
C ARG A 73 12.61 -1.76 0.76
N THR A 74 12.00 -1.16 1.76
CA THR A 74 10.69 -1.58 2.28
C THR A 74 9.63 -1.55 1.19
N LEU A 75 9.54 -0.45 0.42
CA LEU A 75 8.55 -0.34 -0.66
C LEU A 75 8.73 -1.41 -1.73
N CYS A 76 9.96 -1.64 -2.19
CA CYS A 76 10.27 -2.70 -3.16
C CYS A 76 9.90 -4.08 -2.63
N LEU A 77 10.22 -4.37 -1.36
CA LEU A 77 9.93 -5.65 -0.72
C LEU A 77 8.43 -5.89 -0.60
N VAL A 78 7.67 -4.87 -0.19
CA VAL A 78 6.20 -4.98 -0.09
C VAL A 78 5.59 -5.24 -1.46
N ARG A 79 5.97 -4.46 -2.47
CA ARG A 79 5.47 -4.62 -3.83
C ARG A 79 5.76 -6.00 -4.40
N GLU A 80 7.00 -6.47 -4.29
CA GLU A 80 7.40 -7.77 -4.79
C GLU A 80 6.63 -8.91 -4.08
N THR A 81 6.47 -8.82 -2.76
CA THR A 81 5.73 -9.82 -1.99
C THR A 81 4.27 -9.86 -2.39
N LEU A 82 3.63 -8.70 -2.53
CA LEU A 82 2.24 -8.62 -2.99
C LEU A 82 2.06 -9.12 -4.42
N ALA A 83 2.97 -8.72 -5.34
CA ALA A 83 2.90 -9.13 -6.74
C ALA A 83 3.06 -10.65 -6.93
N TYR A 84 3.86 -11.30 -6.07
CA TYR A 84 4.03 -12.75 -6.09
C TYR A 84 2.71 -13.48 -5.81
N GLU A 85 1.91 -12.99 -4.87
CA GLU A 85 0.63 -13.59 -4.50
C GLU A 85 -0.52 -13.09 -5.38
N CYS A 86 -0.55 -11.79 -5.68
CA CYS A 86 -1.64 -11.17 -6.43
C CYS A 86 -1.20 -9.84 -7.06
N GLY A 87 -1.09 -9.80 -8.39
CA GLY A 87 -0.72 -8.59 -9.13
C GLY A 87 -1.69 -7.40 -8.91
N LEU A 88 -2.98 -7.68 -8.69
CA LEU A 88 -3.96 -6.62 -8.40
C LEU A 88 -3.73 -6.00 -7.00
N ALA A 89 -3.26 -6.79 -6.04
CA ALA A 89 -2.89 -6.29 -4.72
C ALA A 89 -1.65 -5.40 -4.77
N ASP A 90 -0.62 -5.78 -5.54
CA ASP A 90 0.54 -4.91 -5.80
C ASP A 90 0.11 -3.61 -6.48
N PHE A 91 -0.74 -3.70 -7.51
CA PHE A 91 -1.24 -2.51 -8.21
C PHE A 91 -1.99 -1.58 -7.25
N SER A 92 -2.91 -2.12 -6.45
CA SER A 92 -3.68 -1.36 -5.46
C SER A 92 -2.76 -0.66 -4.45
N PHE A 93 -1.74 -1.36 -3.95
CA PHE A 93 -0.73 -0.79 -3.07
C PHE A 93 0.11 0.29 -3.76
N ALA A 94 0.60 0.03 -4.97
CA ALA A 94 1.43 0.97 -5.74
C ALA A 94 0.71 2.28 -6.01
N MET A 95 -0.59 2.25 -6.32
CA MET A 95 -1.38 3.45 -6.57
C MET A 95 -1.52 4.32 -5.31
N GLN A 96 -1.60 3.73 -4.11
CA GLN A 96 -1.57 4.49 -2.86
C GLN A 96 -0.21 5.19 -2.68
N GLY A 97 0.89 4.50 -2.96
CA GLY A 97 2.25 5.07 -2.89
C GLY A 97 2.49 6.19 -3.91
N LEU A 98 1.99 6.02 -5.14
CA LEU A 98 2.07 7.04 -6.18
C LEU A 98 1.28 8.30 -5.80
N GLY A 99 0.14 8.16 -5.13
CA GLY A 99 -0.64 9.29 -4.64
C GLY A 99 0.02 9.99 -3.44
N THR A 100 0.55 9.23 -2.49
CA THR A 100 1.15 9.79 -1.26
C THR A 100 2.54 10.40 -1.48
N GLY A 101 3.31 9.88 -2.44
CA GLY A 101 4.67 10.36 -2.71
C GLY A 101 4.75 11.86 -2.98
N PRO A 102 4.07 12.39 -4.01
CA PRO A 102 4.05 13.82 -4.30
C PRO A 102 3.49 14.66 -3.15
N ILE A 103 2.44 14.18 -2.48
CA ILE A 103 1.87 14.89 -1.33
C ILE A 103 2.89 14.97 -0.20
N THR A 104 3.59 13.88 0.10
CA THR A 104 4.61 13.84 1.14
C THR A 104 5.78 14.77 0.84
N LEU A 105 6.24 14.81 -0.40
CA LEU A 105 7.43 15.59 -0.78
C LEU A 105 7.10 17.08 -0.97
N PHE A 106 5.98 17.39 -1.61
CA PHE A 106 5.70 18.73 -2.13
C PHE A 106 4.36 19.30 -1.65
N GLY A 107 3.50 18.52 -1.00
CA GLY A 107 2.19 18.96 -0.54
C GLY A 107 2.28 19.98 0.60
N SER A 108 1.29 20.85 0.70
CA SER A 108 1.16 21.76 1.83
C SER A 108 0.89 20.98 3.15
N PRO A 109 1.14 21.57 4.32
CA PRO A 109 0.78 20.94 5.60
C PRO A 109 -0.69 20.51 5.69
N GLU A 110 -1.59 21.29 5.08
CA GLU A 110 -3.03 21.00 5.03
C GLU A 110 -3.30 19.73 4.22
N LEU A 111 -2.73 19.63 3.00
CA LEU A 111 -2.87 18.45 2.16
C LEU A 111 -2.32 17.21 2.85
N LYS A 112 -1.14 17.31 3.46
CA LYS A 112 -0.54 16.19 4.19
C LYS A 112 -1.45 15.69 5.32
N ARG A 113 -1.99 16.61 6.15
CA ARG A 113 -2.90 16.24 7.23
C ARG A 113 -4.23 15.67 6.75
N MET A 114 -4.70 16.12 5.59
CA MET A 114 -5.97 15.70 5.02
C MET A 114 -5.90 14.29 4.42
N TYR A 115 -4.85 13.96 3.69
CA TYR A 115 -4.76 12.74 2.88
C TYR A 115 -3.95 11.63 3.52
N LEU A 116 -2.74 11.91 4.03
CA LEU A 116 -1.80 10.88 4.42
C LEU A 116 -2.32 9.95 5.54
N PRO A 117 -2.96 10.45 6.62
CA PRO A 117 -3.49 9.55 7.65
C PRO A 117 -4.61 8.64 7.15
N ARG A 118 -5.41 9.09 6.18
CA ARG A 118 -6.48 8.29 5.59
C ARG A 118 -5.92 7.17 4.73
N VAL A 119 -4.93 7.46 3.89
CA VAL A 119 -4.24 6.44 3.09
C VAL A 119 -3.60 5.40 3.99
N ALA A 120 -2.93 5.79 5.07
CA ALA A 120 -2.33 4.86 6.03
C ALA A 120 -3.35 3.85 6.59
N ARG A 121 -4.64 4.23 6.69
CA ARG A 121 -5.74 3.37 7.17
C ARG A 121 -6.55 2.70 6.06
N GLY A 122 -6.23 2.93 4.78
CA GLY A 122 -7.01 2.40 3.65
C GLY A 122 -8.40 3.03 3.51
N GLU A 123 -8.57 4.26 4.01
CA GLU A 123 -9.81 5.02 3.91
C GLU A 123 -9.90 5.80 2.60
N PRO A 124 -11.10 6.01 2.05
CA PRO A 124 -11.29 6.84 0.86
C PRO A 124 -10.84 8.29 1.10
N ALA A 125 -10.41 8.96 0.04
CA ALA A 125 -10.08 10.37 0.07
C ALA A 125 -11.28 11.22 0.55
N PRO A 126 -11.06 12.36 1.23
CA PRO A 126 -12.12 13.29 1.58
C PRO A 126 -12.67 13.94 0.31
N GLY A 127 -13.98 13.93 0.17
CA GLY A 127 -14.70 14.38 -1.02
C GLY A 127 -15.52 13.26 -1.63
N GLU A 128 -16.48 13.58 -2.47
CA GLU A 128 -17.42 12.62 -3.05
C GLU A 128 -16.75 11.31 -3.45
N GLY A 129 -17.24 10.20 -2.88
CA GLY A 129 -16.62 8.90 -2.94
C GLY A 129 -16.11 8.52 -4.31
N CYS A 130 -14.89 8.04 -4.35
CA CYS A 130 -14.13 7.41 -5.44
C CYS A 130 -14.61 7.66 -6.90
N ARG A 131 -14.89 8.89 -7.29
CA ARG A 131 -15.14 9.23 -8.71
C ARG A 131 -13.85 9.43 -9.49
N ALA A 132 -12.70 9.34 -8.85
CA ALA A 132 -11.41 9.43 -9.55
C ALA A 132 -11.21 8.30 -10.59
N TRP A 133 -12.06 7.27 -10.54
CA TRP A 133 -12.06 6.13 -11.47
C TRP A 133 -13.45 5.85 -12.06
N ALA A 134 -14.36 6.80 -12.05
CA ALA A 134 -15.54 6.66 -12.91
C ALA A 134 -15.05 6.65 -14.37
N PRO A 135 -15.49 5.68 -15.21
CA PRO A 135 -15.26 5.80 -16.64
C PRO A 135 -15.78 7.17 -17.07
N MET A 136 -15.00 7.89 -17.86
CA MET A 136 -15.52 9.07 -18.53
C MET A 136 -16.60 8.55 -19.45
N ASP A 137 -17.86 8.76 -19.07
CA ASP A 137 -19.00 8.47 -19.92
C ASP A 137 -18.80 9.27 -21.22
N GLN A 138 -18.71 8.54 -22.34
CA GLN A 138 -18.64 9.11 -23.69
C GLN A 138 -20.00 9.70 -24.06
#